data_2b39693ed8ce03f372cc76987bf6a566
#
_entry.id   2b39693ed8ce03f372cc76987bf6a566
#
_cell.length_a   1.000
_cell.length_b   1.000
_cell.length_c   1.000
_cell.angle_alpha   90.00
_cell.angle_beta   90.00
_cell.angle_gamma   90.00
#
_symmetry.space_group_name_H-M   'P 1'
#
loop_
_entity.id
_entity.type
_entity.pdbx_description
1 polymer ?
#
loop_
_entity_poly.entity_id
_entity_poly.type
_entity_poly.pdbx_seq_one_letter_code
_entity_poly.pdbx_strand_id
1 'polypeptide(L)'
;MDAIERASGQHLGKRQVEDLAGRAAVDFEAFYLQRPAPTGILGDLLVLQVDGKGIVMRSDALRPATAKAATKENHKLNTRLSKGEKRNRKRLAELGAVYDATPVPRTAADIFPSGETERHAAKDGPTATGKWLVASIVQDAASVIARVFDEAERRDPDHSRVWVALVDGNVHQINRINAEATARNVTVVIVCDLVHVVEYLWTAAWSLHREADPAPEPWVRRQPPAPPAAPPRRVANPTRPQPPTPTHN
;
A
#
# COMPACT_ATOMS: atom_id res chain seq x y z
N MET A 1 -10.13 6.55 19.03
CA MET A 1 -11.10 6.91 20.10
C MET A 1 -11.64 8.31 19.86
N ASP A 2 -10.81 9.30 19.62
CA ASP A 2 -11.20 10.70 19.42
C ASP A 2 -12.23 10.95 18.28
N ALA A 3 -12.19 10.14 17.22
CA ALA A 3 -13.14 10.27 16.11
C ALA A 3 -14.57 9.83 16.51
N ILE A 4 -14.68 8.75 17.29
CA ILE A 4 -15.96 8.25 17.78
C ILE A 4 -16.52 9.20 18.83
N GLU A 5 -15.68 9.70 19.74
CA GLU A 5 -16.04 10.66 20.75
C GLU A 5 -16.54 11.98 20.13
N ARG A 6 -15.86 12.48 19.09
CA ARG A 6 -16.32 13.65 18.34
C ARG A 6 -17.63 13.44 17.60
N ALA A 7 -17.87 12.23 17.08
CA ALA A 7 -19.09 11.93 16.32
C ALA A 7 -20.29 11.61 17.20
N SER A 8 -20.09 11.01 18.39
CA SER A 8 -21.17 10.50 19.24
C SER A 8 -21.32 11.26 20.57
N GLY A 9 -20.35 12.10 20.93
CA GLY A 9 -20.28 12.77 22.25
C GLY A 9 -20.04 11.81 23.41
N GLN A 10 -19.72 10.53 23.13
CA GLN A 10 -19.52 9.52 24.16
C GLN A 10 -18.06 9.06 24.24
N HIS A 11 -17.54 9.00 25.45
CA HIS A 11 -16.22 8.41 25.70
C HIS A 11 -16.30 6.89 25.76
N LEU A 12 -15.69 6.21 24.76
CA LEU A 12 -15.59 4.76 24.70
C LEU A 12 -14.22 4.28 25.12
N GLY A 13 -14.19 3.30 26.02
CA GLY A 13 -12.96 2.62 26.40
C GLY A 13 -12.39 1.80 25.23
N LYS A 14 -11.05 1.65 25.20
CA LYS A 14 -10.35 0.89 24.14
C LYS A 14 -10.95 -0.51 23.91
N ARG A 15 -11.28 -1.23 24.99
CA ARG A 15 -11.86 -2.58 24.92
C ARG A 15 -13.24 -2.59 24.25
N GLN A 16 -14.07 -1.59 24.54
CA GLN A 16 -15.37 -1.44 23.89
C GLN A 16 -15.23 -1.20 22.38
N VAL A 17 -14.25 -0.41 21.96
CA VAL A 17 -13.96 -0.18 20.53
C VAL A 17 -13.47 -1.46 19.86
N GLU A 18 -12.59 -2.24 20.51
CA GLU A 18 -12.13 -3.54 20.02
C GLU A 18 -13.29 -4.54 19.85
N ASP A 19 -14.18 -4.64 20.85
CA ASP A 19 -15.36 -5.52 20.81
C ASP A 19 -16.36 -5.10 19.72
N LEU A 20 -16.57 -3.79 19.56
CA LEU A 20 -17.43 -3.24 18.50
C LEU A 20 -16.85 -3.54 17.11
N ALA A 21 -15.53 -3.35 16.92
CA ALA A 21 -14.86 -3.67 15.66
C ALA A 21 -14.96 -5.16 15.34
N GLY A 22 -14.77 -6.05 16.35
CA GLY A 22 -14.93 -7.49 16.19
C GLY A 22 -16.35 -7.88 15.76
N ARG A 23 -17.36 -7.29 16.38
CA ARG A 23 -18.79 -7.53 16.02
C ARG A 23 -19.14 -6.98 14.64
N ALA A 24 -18.65 -5.81 14.28
CA ALA A 24 -18.87 -5.21 12.97
C ALA A 24 -18.17 -5.98 11.83
N ALA A 25 -17.16 -6.80 12.14
CA ALA A 25 -16.42 -7.57 11.14
C ALA A 25 -16.97 -8.99 10.91
N VAL A 26 -18.02 -9.41 11.63
CA VAL A 26 -18.55 -10.78 11.54
C VAL A 26 -19.09 -11.12 10.16
N ASP A 27 -19.71 -10.16 9.49
CA ASP A 27 -20.31 -10.31 8.16
C ASP A 27 -19.48 -9.69 7.02
N PHE A 28 -18.20 -9.37 7.30
CA PHE A 28 -17.31 -8.70 6.35
C PHE A 28 -17.24 -9.41 4.99
N GLU A 29 -17.05 -10.72 4.96
CA GLU A 29 -17.01 -11.49 3.71
C GLU A 29 -18.38 -11.49 3.01
N ALA A 30 -19.44 -11.70 3.74
CA ALA A 30 -20.81 -11.68 3.21
C ALA A 30 -21.19 -10.31 2.62
N PHE A 31 -20.78 -9.24 3.28
CA PHE A 31 -20.96 -7.87 2.79
C PHE A 31 -20.33 -7.66 1.41
N TYR A 32 -19.09 -8.09 1.23
CA TYR A 32 -18.42 -7.92 -0.07
C TYR A 32 -18.94 -8.87 -1.14
N LEU A 33 -19.34 -10.09 -0.80
CA LEU A 33 -19.94 -11.03 -1.75
C LEU A 33 -21.31 -10.54 -2.29
N GLN A 34 -22.09 -9.88 -1.44
CA GLN A 34 -23.41 -9.35 -1.82
C GLN A 34 -23.34 -7.98 -2.50
N ARG A 35 -22.25 -7.26 -2.31
CA ARG A 35 -22.10 -5.93 -2.89
C ARG A 35 -21.93 -6.04 -4.41
N PRO A 36 -22.76 -5.35 -5.21
CA PRO A 36 -22.59 -5.31 -6.65
C PRO A 36 -21.21 -4.70 -6.99
N ALA A 37 -20.60 -5.17 -8.07
CA ALA A 37 -19.40 -4.53 -8.58
C ALA A 37 -19.72 -3.06 -8.90
N PRO A 38 -18.89 -2.10 -8.47
CA PRO A 38 -19.06 -0.72 -8.90
C PRO A 38 -18.97 -0.66 -10.44
N THR A 39 -19.89 0.02 -11.06
CA THR A 39 -19.80 0.29 -12.50
C THR A 39 -18.73 1.35 -12.68
N GLY A 40 -17.58 0.95 -13.22
CA GLY A 40 -16.50 1.88 -13.53
C GLY A 40 -16.89 2.88 -14.62
N ILE A 41 -16.40 4.09 -14.52
CA ILE A 41 -16.53 5.10 -15.59
C ILE A 41 -15.39 4.86 -16.59
N LEU A 42 -15.70 4.86 -17.86
CA LEU A 42 -14.68 4.77 -18.91
C LEU A 42 -13.73 5.97 -18.78
N GLY A 43 -12.42 5.71 -18.69
CA GLY A 43 -11.40 6.73 -18.43
C GLY A 43 -10.90 6.78 -16.99
N ASP A 44 -11.63 6.19 -16.03
CA ASP A 44 -11.11 6.00 -14.67
C ASP A 44 -10.11 4.85 -14.63
N LEU A 45 -9.10 5.03 -13.78
CA LEU A 45 -8.13 3.98 -13.47
C LEU A 45 -8.76 2.95 -12.54
N LEU A 46 -8.46 1.68 -12.77
CA LEU A 46 -8.70 0.62 -11.79
C LEU A 46 -7.42 0.44 -10.98
N VAL A 47 -7.45 0.85 -9.72
CA VAL A 47 -6.26 0.86 -8.86
C VAL A 47 -6.25 -0.37 -7.96
N LEU A 48 -5.19 -1.14 -8.05
CA LEU A 48 -4.87 -2.27 -7.20
C LEU A 48 -3.76 -1.83 -6.24
N GLN A 49 -4.04 -1.80 -4.96
CA GLN A 49 -3.03 -1.42 -3.97
C GLN A 49 -2.70 -2.61 -3.08
N VAL A 50 -1.42 -2.87 -2.87
CA VAL A 50 -0.93 -3.95 -2.00
C VAL A 50 0.10 -3.39 -1.05
N ASP A 51 -0.03 -3.72 0.23
CA ASP A 51 0.90 -3.33 1.29
C ASP A 51 1.07 -4.46 2.30
N GLY A 52 2.21 -4.49 2.98
CA GLY A 52 2.53 -5.44 4.04
C GLY A 52 2.87 -4.74 5.34
N LYS A 53 2.09 -4.97 6.40
CA LYS A 53 2.30 -4.34 7.71
C LYS A 53 2.72 -5.33 8.78
N GLY A 54 3.86 -5.06 9.42
CA GLY A 54 4.30 -5.83 10.57
C GLY A 54 3.47 -5.55 11.83
N ILE A 55 2.59 -6.49 12.20
CA ILE A 55 1.72 -6.40 13.37
C ILE A 55 2.38 -7.10 14.56
N VAL A 56 2.46 -6.40 15.70
CA VAL A 56 2.96 -6.98 16.95
C VAL A 56 1.88 -7.87 17.56
N MET A 57 2.16 -9.17 17.62
CA MET A 57 1.22 -10.17 18.12
C MET A 57 1.24 -10.27 19.65
N ARG A 58 0.11 -10.60 20.22
CA ARG A 58 0.00 -11.01 21.63
C ARG A 58 0.73 -12.34 21.85
N SER A 59 1.13 -12.61 23.10
CA SER A 59 1.91 -13.82 23.42
C SER A 59 1.18 -15.11 23.07
N ASP A 60 -0.14 -15.14 23.25
CA ASP A 60 -1.02 -16.26 22.97
C ASP A 60 -1.26 -16.50 21.46
N ALA A 61 -1.01 -15.50 20.63
CA ALA A 61 -1.18 -15.53 19.18
C ALA A 61 0.14 -15.70 18.40
N LEU A 62 1.25 -15.91 19.09
CA LEU A 62 2.54 -16.13 18.44
C LEU A 62 2.60 -17.52 17.79
N ARG A 63 3.26 -17.63 16.63
CA ARG A 63 3.62 -18.94 16.06
C ARG A 63 4.61 -19.65 16.97
N PRO A 64 4.61 -21.00 17.03
CA PRO A 64 5.47 -21.76 17.96
C PRO A 64 6.95 -21.37 17.93
N ALA A 65 7.52 -21.19 16.74
CA ALA A 65 8.91 -20.76 16.58
C ALA A 65 9.17 -19.36 17.15
N THR A 66 8.24 -18.42 16.92
CA THR A 66 8.33 -17.05 17.44
C THR A 66 8.10 -17.00 18.95
N ALA A 67 7.17 -17.82 19.47
CA ALA A 67 6.93 -17.96 20.91
C ALA A 67 8.18 -18.48 21.62
N LYS A 68 8.82 -19.53 21.08
CA LYS A 68 10.08 -20.08 21.63
C LYS A 68 11.22 -19.07 21.63
N ALA A 69 11.32 -18.21 20.59
CA ALA A 69 12.30 -17.13 20.55
C ALA A 69 11.97 -16.03 21.56
N ALA A 70 10.70 -15.65 21.70
CA ALA A 70 10.24 -14.61 22.58
C ALA A 70 10.40 -14.97 24.10
N THR A 71 10.32 -16.26 24.45
CA THR A 71 10.53 -16.72 25.84
C THR A 71 11.99 -16.69 26.27
N LYS A 72 12.93 -16.65 25.34
CA LYS A 72 14.37 -16.55 25.65
C LYS A 72 14.82 -15.12 25.97
N GLU A 73 13.99 -14.13 25.74
CA GLU A 73 14.30 -12.71 25.97
C GLU A 73 13.86 -12.32 27.39
N ASN A 74 14.79 -11.71 28.14
CA ASN A 74 14.46 -11.10 29.41
C ASN A 74 13.56 -9.88 29.20
N HIS A 75 12.39 -9.88 29.80
CA HIS A 75 11.49 -8.72 29.80
C HIS A 75 12.14 -7.52 30.48
N LYS A 76 12.34 -6.45 29.73
CA LYS A 76 12.90 -5.20 30.24
C LYS A 76 11.89 -4.36 31.02
N LEU A 77 10.60 -4.53 30.74
CA LEU A 77 9.50 -3.76 31.32
C LEU A 77 8.34 -4.69 31.69
N ASN A 78 7.79 -4.51 32.90
CA ASN A 78 6.70 -5.37 33.39
C ASN A 78 5.33 -5.10 32.75
N THR A 79 5.11 -3.89 32.22
CA THR A 79 3.78 -3.45 31.75
C THR A 79 3.65 -3.37 30.24
N ARG A 80 4.74 -3.30 29.49
CA ARG A 80 4.74 -3.19 28.03
C ARG A 80 6.01 -3.78 27.41
N LEU A 81 5.90 -4.22 26.17
CA LEU A 81 7.06 -4.67 25.39
C LEU A 81 7.97 -3.49 25.03
N SER A 82 9.26 -3.65 25.23
CA SER A 82 10.27 -2.71 24.74
C SER A 82 10.35 -2.74 23.20
N LYS A 83 11.04 -1.77 22.59
CA LYS A 83 11.18 -1.68 21.14
C LYS A 83 11.83 -2.94 20.53
N GLY A 84 12.83 -3.51 21.20
CA GLY A 84 13.50 -4.75 20.76
C GLY A 84 12.59 -5.97 20.81
N GLU A 85 11.88 -6.16 21.93
CA GLU A 85 10.94 -7.25 22.12
C GLU A 85 9.78 -7.22 21.11
N LYS A 86 9.29 -6.03 20.71
CA LYS A 86 8.27 -5.88 19.65
C LYS A 86 8.75 -6.41 18.30
N ARG A 87 10.03 -6.24 17.98
CA ARG A 87 10.61 -6.68 16.71
C ARG A 87 10.46 -8.19 16.51
N ASN A 88 10.70 -8.96 17.55
CA ASN A 88 10.69 -10.43 17.51
C ASN A 88 9.28 -11.05 17.63
N ARG A 89 8.23 -10.21 17.76
CA ARG A 89 6.83 -10.64 17.89
C ARG A 89 5.95 -10.20 16.71
N LYS A 90 6.55 -9.68 15.64
CA LYS A 90 5.79 -9.23 14.49
C LYS A 90 5.37 -10.40 13.60
N ARG A 91 4.12 -10.34 13.16
CA ARG A 91 3.58 -11.11 12.02
C ARG A 91 3.25 -10.11 10.92
N LEU A 92 3.58 -10.46 9.69
CA LEU A 92 3.19 -9.66 8.54
C LEU A 92 1.70 -9.83 8.31
N ALA A 93 0.98 -8.72 8.26
CA ALA A 93 -0.37 -8.63 7.73
C ALA A 93 -0.25 -8.18 6.29
N GLU A 94 -0.82 -8.94 5.38
CA GLU A 94 -0.94 -8.56 3.98
C GLU A 94 -2.27 -7.84 3.78
N LEU A 95 -2.22 -6.70 3.11
CA LEU A 95 -3.37 -5.85 2.83
C LEU A 95 -3.51 -5.66 1.34
N GLY A 96 -4.74 -5.66 0.86
CA GLY A 96 -5.06 -5.35 -0.51
C GLY A 96 -6.26 -4.42 -0.59
N ALA A 97 -6.27 -3.56 -1.60
CA ALA A 97 -7.40 -2.70 -1.92
C ALA A 97 -7.61 -2.64 -3.42
N VAL A 98 -8.87 -2.55 -3.84
CA VAL A 98 -9.26 -2.24 -5.22
C VAL A 98 -10.24 -1.08 -5.20
N TYR A 99 -9.99 -0.06 -6.02
CA TYR A 99 -10.83 1.11 -6.09
C TYR A 99 -10.72 1.80 -7.46
N ASP A 100 -11.68 2.67 -7.74
CA ASP A 100 -11.71 3.48 -8.94
C ASP A 100 -11.14 4.86 -8.63
N ALA A 101 -10.38 5.44 -9.56
CA ALA A 101 -9.82 6.78 -9.41
C ALA A 101 -9.79 7.52 -10.77
N THR A 102 -10.38 8.70 -10.80
CA THR A 102 -10.23 9.59 -11.96
C THR A 102 -8.82 10.19 -11.95
N PRO A 103 -8.03 10.02 -13.02
CA PRO A 103 -6.68 10.57 -13.06
C PRO A 103 -6.69 12.10 -13.03
N VAL A 104 -5.89 12.68 -12.14
CA VAL A 104 -5.72 14.12 -12.02
C VAL A 104 -4.28 14.49 -12.43
N PRO A 105 -4.07 15.14 -13.58
CA PRO A 105 -2.75 15.63 -13.97
C PRO A 105 -2.23 16.64 -12.96
N ARG A 106 -1.03 16.40 -12.44
CA ARG A 106 -0.36 17.21 -11.43
C ARG A 106 1.05 17.60 -11.85
N THR A 107 1.47 18.75 -11.42
CA THR A 107 2.85 19.22 -11.55
C THR A 107 3.66 18.89 -10.30
N ALA A 108 4.98 19.05 -10.35
CA ALA A 108 5.83 18.90 -9.17
C ALA A 108 5.45 19.90 -8.06
N ALA A 109 5.02 21.12 -8.40
CA ALA A 109 4.57 22.13 -7.44
C ALA A 109 3.26 21.74 -6.72
N ASP A 110 2.37 21.02 -7.39
CA ASP A 110 1.14 20.49 -6.77
C ASP A 110 1.44 19.43 -5.68
N ILE A 111 2.61 18.79 -5.74
CA ILE A 111 3.02 17.72 -4.83
C ILE A 111 3.99 18.23 -3.77
N PHE A 112 4.94 19.10 -4.16
CA PHE A 112 5.96 19.68 -3.30
C PHE A 112 5.94 21.20 -3.37
N PRO A 113 4.92 21.85 -2.81
CA PRO A 113 4.82 23.30 -2.85
C PRO A 113 5.97 23.96 -2.09
N SER A 114 6.58 24.99 -2.67
CA SER A 114 7.72 25.70 -2.11
C SER A 114 7.33 26.77 -1.07
N GLY A 115 6.04 27.08 -0.92
CA GLY A 115 5.53 28.08 0.01
C GLY A 115 4.02 28.00 0.24
N GLU A 116 3.50 28.90 1.09
CA GLU A 116 2.06 28.93 1.42
C GLU A 116 1.19 29.23 0.20
N THR A 117 1.62 30.16 -0.66
CA THR A 117 0.89 30.50 -1.88
C THR A 117 0.75 29.31 -2.82
N GLU A 118 1.81 28.51 -2.99
CA GLU A 118 1.76 27.30 -3.81
C GLU A 118 0.91 26.20 -3.16
N ARG A 119 0.91 26.07 -1.81
CA ARG A 119 0.02 25.14 -1.09
C ARG A 119 -1.46 25.45 -1.32
N HIS A 120 -1.83 26.73 -1.33
CA HIS A 120 -3.21 27.14 -1.59
C HIS A 120 -3.63 26.99 -3.05
N ALA A 121 -2.68 27.01 -3.98
CA ALA A 121 -2.91 26.82 -5.40
C ALA A 121 -2.80 25.35 -5.85
N ALA A 122 -2.29 24.44 -4.99
CA ALA A 122 -2.12 23.04 -5.30
C ALA A 122 -3.47 22.37 -5.57
N LYS A 123 -3.51 21.56 -6.64
CA LYS A 123 -4.72 20.81 -6.99
C LYS A 123 -4.95 19.67 -5.99
N ASP A 124 -6.21 19.41 -5.70
CA ASP A 124 -6.60 18.23 -4.95
C ASP A 124 -6.14 16.94 -5.66
N GLY A 125 -5.79 15.94 -4.86
CA GLY A 125 -5.44 14.62 -5.39
C GLY A 125 -6.65 13.86 -5.93
N PRO A 126 -6.42 12.77 -6.68
CA PRO A 126 -7.50 11.91 -7.13
C PRO A 126 -8.25 11.31 -5.92
N THR A 127 -9.57 11.25 -6.03
CA THR A 127 -10.43 10.64 -5.01
C THR A 127 -10.66 9.18 -5.34
N ALA A 128 -10.40 8.30 -4.36
CA ALA A 128 -10.69 6.87 -4.49
C ALA A 128 -12.17 6.59 -4.20
N THR A 129 -12.86 5.97 -5.13
CA THR A 129 -14.28 5.60 -5.03
C THR A 129 -14.46 4.08 -5.12
N GLY A 130 -15.61 3.57 -4.70
CA GLY A 130 -15.92 2.14 -4.83
C GLY A 130 -14.95 1.21 -4.09
N LYS A 131 -14.34 1.61 -2.99
CA LYS A 131 -13.29 0.84 -2.30
C LYS A 131 -13.74 -0.55 -1.88
N TRP A 132 -12.93 -1.54 -2.22
CA TRP A 132 -12.95 -2.89 -1.68
C TRP A 132 -11.63 -3.13 -0.95
N LEU A 133 -11.69 -3.85 0.16
CA LEU A 133 -10.53 -4.07 1.03
C LEU A 133 -10.43 -5.54 1.40
N VAL A 134 -9.21 -6.03 1.52
CA VAL A 134 -8.89 -7.34 2.09
C VAL A 134 -7.66 -7.20 3.00
N ALA A 135 -7.66 -7.93 4.10
CA ALA A 135 -6.50 -8.02 4.96
C ALA A 135 -6.39 -9.43 5.56
N SER A 136 -5.18 -9.95 5.69
CA SER A 136 -4.96 -11.23 6.34
C SER A 136 -3.63 -11.25 7.11
N ILE A 137 -3.67 -11.85 8.29
CA ILE A 137 -2.47 -12.25 9.06
C ILE A 137 -2.18 -13.74 8.93
N VAL A 138 -3.00 -14.47 8.19
CA VAL A 138 -2.94 -15.94 8.03
C VAL A 138 -2.49 -16.31 6.63
N GLN A 139 -3.12 -15.72 5.62
CA GLN A 139 -2.79 -15.91 4.21
C GLN A 139 -1.47 -15.21 3.86
N ASP A 140 -0.78 -15.74 2.88
CA ASP A 140 0.45 -15.13 2.36
C ASP A 140 0.15 -14.03 1.33
N ALA A 141 1.19 -13.30 0.92
CA ALA A 141 1.09 -12.23 -0.06
C ALA A 141 0.50 -12.71 -1.40
N ALA A 142 0.84 -13.93 -1.84
CA ALA A 142 0.33 -14.46 -3.10
C ALA A 142 -1.19 -14.62 -3.05
N SER A 143 -1.72 -15.20 -1.97
CA SER A 143 -3.16 -15.39 -1.77
C SER A 143 -3.92 -14.06 -1.69
N VAL A 144 -3.37 -13.06 -1.00
CA VAL A 144 -4.01 -11.74 -0.90
C VAL A 144 -3.97 -11.02 -2.24
N ILE A 145 -2.85 -11.08 -2.96
CA ILE A 145 -2.72 -10.47 -4.30
C ILE A 145 -3.69 -11.14 -5.28
N ALA A 146 -3.83 -12.48 -5.27
CA ALA A 146 -4.80 -13.18 -6.10
C ALA A 146 -6.22 -12.66 -5.86
N ARG A 147 -6.64 -12.47 -4.59
CA ARG A 147 -7.95 -11.88 -4.24
C ARG A 147 -8.12 -10.45 -4.75
N VAL A 148 -7.04 -9.65 -4.76
CA VAL A 148 -7.06 -8.30 -5.34
C VAL A 148 -7.33 -8.36 -6.84
N PHE A 149 -6.70 -9.30 -7.54
CA PHE A 149 -6.94 -9.52 -8.96
C PHE A 149 -8.33 -10.08 -9.26
N ASP A 150 -8.86 -11.00 -8.42
CA ASP A 150 -10.23 -11.51 -8.55
C ASP A 150 -11.25 -10.36 -8.47
N GLU A 151 -11.07 -9.44 -7.53
CA GLU A 151 -11.93 -8.26 -7.43
C GLU A 151 -11.77 -7.31 -8.62
N ALA A 152 -10.54 -7.14 -9.12
CA ALA A 152 -10.30 -6.29 -10.28
C ALA A 152 -10.97 -6.86 -11.55
N GLU A 153 -10.87 -8.16 -11.79
CA GLU A 153 -11.57 -8.84 -12.88
C GLU A 153 -13.09 -8.77 -12.75
N ARG A 154 -13.61 -8.90 -11.53
CA ARG A 154 -15.04 -8.73 -11.28
C ARG A 154 -15.56 -7.35 -11.69
N ARG A 155 -14.71 -6.31 -11.62
CA ARG A 155 -15.04 -4.92 -12.01
C ARG A 155 -14.80 -4.62 -13.48
N ASP A 156 -13.85 -5.30 -14.09
CA ASP A 156 -13.43 -5.06 -15.47
C ASP A 156 -13.08 -6.39 -16.16
N PRO A 157 -14.10 -7.25 -16.41
CA PRO A 157 -13.88 -8.60 -16.97
C PRO A 157 -13.33 -8.57 -18.39
N ASP A 158 -13.57 -7.48 -19.12
CA ASP A 158 -13.10 -7.31 -20.50
C ASP A 158 -11.72 -6.65 -20.59
N HIS A 159 -11.09 -6.34 -19.45
CA HIS A 159 -9.81 -5.62 -19.34
C HIS A 159 -9.78 -4.34 -20.21
N SER A 160 -10.88 -3.61 -20.20
CA SER A 160 -11.09 -2.41 -21.03
C SER A 160 -10.49 -1.14 -20.40
N ARG A 161 -10.17 -1.18 -19.12
CA ARG A 161 -9.65 -0.07 -18.33
C ARG A 161 -8.13 -0.16 -18.17
N VAL A 162 -7.51 0.93 -17.73
CA VAL A 162 -6.11 0.93 -17.31
C VAL A 162 -6.01 0.45 -15.88
N TRP A 163 -5.36 -0.70 -15.67
CA TRP A 163 -5.08 -1.24 -14.35
C TRP A 163 -3.75 -0.68 -13.84
N VAL A 164 -3.77 -0.15 -12.62
CA VAL A 164 -2.59 0.42 -11.95
C VAL A 164 -2.36 -0.32 -10.65
N ALA A 165 -1.18 -0.91 -10.47
CA ALA A 165 -0.77 -1.46 -9.17
C ALA A 165 0.07 -0.43 -8.42
N LEU A 166 -0.46 0.06 -7.29
CA LEU A 166 0.23 0.97 -6.39
C LEU A 166 0.93 0.18 -5.29
N VAL A 167 2.26 0.29 -5.21
CA VAL A 167 3.12 -0.49 -4.31
C VAL A 167 4.17 0.39 -3.62
N ASP A 168 4.73 -0.09 -2.50
CA ASP A 168 5.83 0.56 -1.77
C ASP A 168 7.22 0.34 -2.38
N GLY A 169 7.31 -0.43 -3.48
CA GLY A 169 8.58 -0.82 -4.11
C GLY A 169 9.11 -2.18 -3.65
N ASN A 170 8.37 -2.93 -2.85
CA ASN A 170 8.75 -4.28 -2.43
C ASN A 170 8.83 -5.24 -3.63
N VAL A 171 10.04 -5.70 -3.94
CA VAL A 171 10.31 -6.56 -5.10
C VAL A 171 9.52 -7.87 -5.06
N HIS A 172 9.30 -8.44 -3.87
CA HIS A 172 8.51 -9.66 -3.72
C HIS A 172 7.04 -9.44 -4.13
N GLN A 173 6.43 -8.35 -3.69
CA GLN A 173 5.06 -7.99 -4.09
C GLN A 173 4.97 -7.70 -5.60
N ILE A 174 5.93 -6.94 -6.14
CA ILE A 174 6.00 -6.65 -7.58
C ILE A 174 6.08 -7.94 -8.40
N ASN A 175 6.91 -8.89 -8.01
CA ASN A 175 7.03 -10.18 -8.71
C ASN A 175 5.72 -10.98 -8.66
N ARG A 176 4.98 -10.95 -7.53
CA ARG A 176 3.68 -11.62 -7.42
C ARG A 176 2.61 -10.94 -8.26
N ILE A 177 2.57 -9.61 -8.28
CA ILE A 177 1.67 -8.84 -9.16
C ILE A 177 1.95 -9.16 -10.64
N ASN A 178 3.21 -9.21 -11.04
CA ASN A 178 3.59 -9.59 -12.41
C ASN A 178 3.16 -11.03 -12.75
N ALA A 179 3.30 -11.96 -11.82
CA ALA A 179 2.88 -13.34 -12.01
C ALA A 179 1.36 -13.45 -12.20
N GLU A 180 0.56 -12.78 -11.37
CA GLU A 180 -0.91 -12.73 -11.51
C GLU A 180 -1.34 -12.06 -12.83
N ALA A 181 -0.74 -10.91 -13.17
CA ALA A 181 -1.01 -10.21 -14.41
C ALA A 181 -0.74 -11.10 -15.65
N THR A 182 0.38 -11.86 -15.60
CA THR A 182 0.73 -12.82 -16.67
C THR A 182 -0.27 -13.97 -16.75
N ALA A 183 -0.62 -14.57 -15.60
CA ALA A 183 -1.54 -15.70 -15.53
C ALA A 183 -2.95 -15.35 -16.05
N ARG A 184 -3.37 -14.11 -15.86
CA ARG A 184 -4.69 -13.60 -16.28
C ARG A 184 -4.66 -12.87 -17.63
N ASN A 185 -3.50 -12.80 -18.27
CA ASN A 185 -3.30 -12.08 -19.54
C ASN A 185 -3.78 -10.61 -19.49
N VAL A 186 -3.55 -9.93 -18.39
CA VAL A 186 -3.90 -8.52 -18.20
C VAL A 186 -2.64 -7.65 -18.10
N THR A 187 -2.72 -6.43 -18.66
CA THR A 187 -1.63 -5.45 -18.54
C THR A 187 -1.84 -4.59 -17.31
N VAL A 188 -0.85 -4.57 -16.40
CA VAL A 188 -0.88 -3.75 -15.18
C VAL A 188 0.29 -2.78 -15.20
N VAL A 189 0.02 -1.50 -14.95
CA VAL A 189 1.04 -0.46 -14.80
C VAL A 189 1.46 -0.41 -13.33
N ILE A 190 2.71 -0.73 -13.03
CA ILE A 190 3.22 -0.67 -11.66
C ILE A 190 3.70 0.75 -11.35
N VAL A 191 3.18 1.32 -10.27
CA VAL A 191 3.51 2.67 -9.78
C VAL A 191 3.98 2.54 -8.33
N CYS A 192 5.18 3.08 -8.05
CA CYS A 192 5.65 3.19 -6.67
C CYS A 192 4.96 4.37 -5.97
N ASP A 193 4.49 4.12 -4.74
CA ASP A 193 3.91 5.16 -3.90
C ASP A 193 4.96 6.24 -3.59
N LEU A 194 4.64 7.47 -3.96
CA LEU A 194 5.53 8.62 -3.80
C LEU A 194 5.88 8.87 -2.32
N VAL A 195 4.94 8.63 -1.39
CA VAL A 195 5.19 8.81 0.04
C VAL A 195 6.33 7.90 0.49
N HIS A 196 6.32 6.63 0.10
CA HIS A 196 7.40 5.69 0.40
C HIS A 196 8.73 6.09 -0.28
N VAL A 197 8.67 6.57 -1.51
CA VAL A 197 9.90 7.10 -2.18
C VAL A 197 10.50 8.25 -1.38
N VAL A 198 9.68 9.19 -0.92
CA VAL A 198 10.11 10.32 -0.09
C VAL A 198 10.64 9.84 1.26
N GLU A 199 10.03 8.86 1.91
CA GLU A 199 10.55 8.25 3.14
C GLU A 199 11.94 7.62 2.95
N TYR A 200 12.19 6.96 1.83
CA TYR A 200 13.53 6.45 1.49
C TYR A 200 14.54 7.58 1.27
N LEU A 201 14.15 8.66 0.61
CA LEU A 201 15.02 9.84 0.44
C LEU A 201 15.36 10.48 1.79
N TRP A 202 14.39 10.63 2.69
CA TRP A 202 14.64 11.11 4.04
C TRP A 202 15.57 10.17 4.83
N THR A 203 15.37 8.86 4.73
CA THR A 203 16.22 7.87 5.38
C THR A 203 17.67 7.97 4.86
N ALA A 204 17.85 8.14 3.56
CA ALA A 204 19.17 8.36 2.95
C ALA A 204 19.77 9.69 3.40
N ALA A 205 19.00 10.77 3.44
CA ALA A 205 19.47 12.08 3.92
C ALA A 205 19.98 12.00 5.37
N TRP A 206 19.23 11.38 6.27
CA TRP A 206 19.63 11.20 7.67
C TRP A 206 20.84 10.26 7.86
N SER A 207 21.17 9.44 6.89
CA SER A 207 22.41 8.66 6.93
C SER A 207 23.66 9.50 6.59
N LEU A 208 23.49 10.64 5.90
CA LEU A 208 24.55 11.53 5.47
C LEU A 208 24.70 12.77 6.38
N HIS A 209 23.70 13.10 7.17
CA HIS A 209 23.64 14.29 8.00
C HIS A 209 23.44 13.95 9.47
N ARG A 210 23.90 14.84 10.36
CA ARG A 210 23.71 14.69 11.82
C ARG A 210 22.27 15.02 12.22
N GLU A 211 21.85 14.48 13.35
CA GLU A 211 20.57 14.83 13.98
C GLU A 211 20.50 16.35 14.23
N ALA A 212 19.35 16.97 13.92
CA ALA A 212 19.11 18.41 13.98
C ALA A 212 19.86 19.27 12.94
N ASP A 213 20.53 18.68 11.93
CA ASP A 213 21.09 19.43 10.79
C ASP A 213 19.93 19.91 9.88
N PRO A 214 19.89 21.20 9.49
CA PRO A 214 18.89 21.70 8.55
C PRO A 214 19.11 21.29 7.09
N ALA A 215 20.28 20.76 6.74
CA ALA A 215 20.67 20.40 5.37
C ALA A 215 19.87 19.25 4.71
N PRO A 216 19.31 18.25 5.44
CA PRO A 216 18.50 17.19 4.86
C PRO A 216 17.30 17.67 4.06
N GLU A 217 16.57 18.65 4.53
CA GLU A 217 15.36 19.15 3.84
C GLU A 217 15.65 19.73 2.45
N PRO A 218 16.61 20.68 2.28
CA PRO A 218 16.99 21.15 0.95
C PRO A 218 17.59 20.05 0.06
N TRP A 219 18.25 19.03 0.66
CA TRP A 219 18.78 17.91 -0.08
C TRP A 219 17.66 17.03 -0.64
N VAL A 220 16.67 16.65 0.18
CA VAL A 220 15.51 15.85 -0.25
C VAL A 220 14.70 16.61 -1.31
N ARG A 221 14.46 17.92 -1.14
CA ARG A 221 13.75 18.77 -2.11
C ARG A 221 14.43 18.86 -3.47
N ARG A 222 15.78 18.76 -3.50
CA ARG A 222 16.57 18.78 -4.75
C ARG A 222 16.60 17.46 -5.47
N GLN A 223 16.24 16.35 -4.79
CA GLN A 223 16.11 15.09 -5.49
C GLN A 223 14.87 15.20 -6.37
N PRO A 224 15.00 15.10 -7.71
CA PRO A 224 13.83 15.16 -8.54
C PRO A 224 12.91 14.00 -8.12
N PRO A 225 11.62 14.24 -7.92
CA PRO A 225 10.68 13.13 -8.06
C PRO A 225 10.99 12.55 -9.43
N ALA A 226 11.24 11.24 -9.49
CA ALA A 226 11.52 10.59 -10.77
C ALA A 226 10.52 11.16 -11.79
N PRO A 227 10.99 11.71 -12.92
CA PRO A 227 10.15 12.52 -13.76
C PRO A 227 8.89 11.71 -14.09
N PRO A 228 7.70 12.30 -14.06
CA PRO A 228 6.48 11.63 -14.53
C PRO A 228 6.55 11.20 -15.99
N ALA A 229 7.69 11.45 -16.66
CA ALA A 229 7.96 11.18 -18.07
C ALA A 229 8.81 9.93 -18.34
N ALA A 230 9.18 9.11 -17.37
CA ALA A 230 9.60 7.75 -17.72
C ALA A 230 8.32 7.03 -18.22
N PRO A 231 8.24 6.60 -19.50
CA PRO A 231 7.09 5.85 -19.94
C PRO A 231 6.90 4.67 -18.98
N PRO A 232 5.67 4.37 -18.55
CA PRO A 232 5.43 3.27 -17.64
C PRO A 232 6.11 2.04 -18.26
N ARG A 233 6.96 1.35 -17.50
CA ARG A 233 7.49 0.07 -17.95
C ARG A 233 6.29 -0.86 -18.08
N ARG A 234 5.75 -0.95 -19.27
CA ARG A 234 4.76 -1.97 -19.60
C ARG A 234 5.47 -3.29 -19.42
N VAL A 235 4.94 -4.12 -18.55
CA VAL A 235 5.37 -5.52 -18.51
C VAL A 235 5.04 -6.06 -19.90
N ALA A 236 6.10 -6.31 -20.69
CA ALA A 236 5.94 -6.78 -22.05
C ALA A 236 5.25 -8.15 -21.97
N ASN A 237 4.13 -8.27 -22.66
CA ASN A 237 3.49 -9.56 -22.85
C ASN A 237 4.53 -10.49 -23.52
N PRO A 238 4.92 -11.63 -22.93
CA PRO A 238 5.97 -12.50 -23.45
C PRO A 238 5.67 -13.12 -24.81
N THR A 239 4.47 -12.93 -25.33
CA THR A 239 4.05 -13.42 -26.65
C THR A 239 4.38 -12.48 -27.81
N ARG A 240 4.97 -11.30 -27.59
CA ARG A 240 5.40 -10.44 -28.68
C ARG A 240 6.87 -10.71 -29.02
N PRO A 241 7.21 -11.16 -30.25
CA PRO A 241 8.60 -11.36 -30.68
C PRO A 241 9.39 -10.06 -30.50
N GLN A 242 10.54 -10.12 -29.82
CA GLN A 242 11.45 -8.99 -29.79
C GLN A 242 12.00 -8.71 -31.19
N PRO A 243 12.02 -7.44 -31.64
CA PRO A 243 12.72 -7.09 -32.87
C PRO A 243 14.22 -7.42 -32.71
N PRO A 244 14.91 -7.89 -33.78
CA PRO A 244 16.32 -8.26 -33.72
C PRO A 244 17.16 -7.04 -33.33
N THR A 245 18.10 -7.26 -32.42
CA THR A 245 19.11 -6.27 -32.01
C THR A 245 19.98 -5.89 -33.22
N PRO A 246 20.20 -4.60 -33.51
CA PRO A 246 21.12 -4.22 -34.60
C PRO A 246 22.54 -4.66 -34.24
N THR A 247 23.13 -5.52 -35.07
CA THR A 247 24.55 -5.82 -35.01
C THR A 247 25.31 -4.62 -35.60
N HIS A 248 26.04 -3.90 -34.75
CA HIS A 248 27.05 -2.96 -35.22
C HIS A 248 28.24 -3.75 -35.73
N ASN A 249 28.49 -3.62 -37.06
CA ASN A 249 29.75 -3.91 -37.70
C ASN A 249 30.68 -2.70 -37.51
#